data_ed77f964acb0a1dda8b742ac80efbee5
#
_entry.id   ed77f964acb0a1dda8b742ac80efbee5
#
_cell.length_a   1.000
_cell.length_b   1.000
_cell.length_c   1.000
_cell.angle_alpha   90.00
_cell.angle_beta   90.00
_cell.angle_gamma   90.00
#
_symmetry.space_group_name_H-M   'P 1'
#
loop_
_entity.id
_entity.type
_entity.pdbx_description
1 polymer ?
#
loop_
_entity_poly.entity_id
_entity_poly.type
_entity_poly.pdbx_seq_one_letter_code
_entity_poly.pdbx_strand_id
1 'polypeptide(L)'
;MSPRSKKERRVAELSATLPILRPADEEWINQEFKRMGNSGLGYYVIMERCKEFQVIRYYFKSRVRLFEIMQIWLNETEEHVISQPRFMRVDGWTEKGMSFRHIHKYAVYSYLGDMRHLPYSGVKIRSLLPKLHRAGLRTSLHGLHPYHLCKALLKSNRIETLFKLRQYVVVFEFYSRFSRHELNETMWQAIRIALRHGYRWDNPQEISDWCDMLRDLEYLGLDTHNPHYICPAFLADAHQHWTERRHRMEEAKRLEEERAEVLAYEPIFRENREQFFGMVFRDKKIEIAIIPTAMAIKEEGIAMHHCVGGYYNRPNSLILSAKINGKRIETIEVDLTSYELVQSRGLQNKATRYHNRIVKLVNDNMQEIIRRNIKKAV
;
A
#
# COMPACT_ATOMS: atom_id res chain seq x y z
N MET A 1 -22.48 7.52 -31.43
CA MET A 1 -22.13 6.19 -30.92
C MET A 1 -20.81 5.76 -31.55
N SER A 2 -19.78 5.51 -30.76
CA SER A 2 -18.51 4.98 -31.27
C SER A 2 -18.75 3.57 -31.87
N PRO A 3 -18.22 3.26 -33.04
CA PRO A 3 -18.42 1.93 -33.64
C PRO A 3 -17.85 0.87 -32.71
N ARG A 4 -18.65 -0.16 -32.42
CA ARG A 4 -18.21 -1.30 -31.62
C ARG A 4 -17.03 -1.98 -32.29
N SER A 5 -15.99 -2.35 -31.53
CA SER A 5 -14.89 -3.12 -32.04
C SER A 5 -15.37 -4.45 -32.66
N LYS A 6 -14.61 -5.04 -33.61
CA LYS A 6 -14.94 -6.35 -34.20
C LYS A 6 -15.21 -7.41 -33.13
N LYS A 7 -14.48 -7.33 -32.04
CA LYS A 7 -14.58 -8.21 -30.87
C LYS A 7 -15.89 -8.00 -30.10
N GLU A 8 -16.29 -6.74 -29.84
CA GLU A 8 -17.56 -6.43 -29.19
C GLU A 8 -18.78 -6.85 -30.03
N ARG A 9 -18.71 -6.73 -31.36
CA ARG A 9 -19.76 -7.25 -32.25
C ARG A 9 -19.87 -8.77 -32.15
N ARG A 10 -18.76 -9.50 -32.23
CA ARG A 10 -18.76 -10.96 -32.10
C ARG A 10 -19.30 -11.42 -30.76
N VAL A 11 -18.95 -10.77 -29.69
CA VAL A 11 -19.47 -11.08 -28.35
C VAL A 11 -20.96 -10.79 -28.26
N ALA A 12 -21.46 -9.70 -28.86
CA ALA A 12 -22.88 -9.39 -28.91
C ALA A 12 -23.67 -10.42 -29.73
N GLU A 13 -23.14 -10.87 -30.87
CA GLU A 13 -23.71 -11.94 -31.66
C GLU A 13 -23.80 -13.26 -30.90
N LEU A 14 -22.70 -13.66 -30.25
CA LEU A 14 -22.67 -14.87 -29.44
C LEU A 14 -23.60 -14.78 -28.22
N SER A 15 -23.73 -13.63 -27.63
CA SER A 15 -24.65 -13.44 -26.50
C SER A 15 -26.13 -13.56 -26.91
N ALA A 16 -26.46 -13.13 -28.13
CA ALA A 16 -27.81 -13.26 -28.68
C ALA A 16 -28.18 -14.73 -28.98
N THR A 17 -27.19 -15.60 -29.22
CA THR A 17 -27.42 -17.05 -29.45
C THR A 17 -27.41 -17.86 -28.15
N LEU A 18 -27.08 -17.26 -27.01
CA LEU A 18 -27.10 -17.94 -25.73
C LEU A 18 -28.52 -18.34 -25.38
N PRO A 19 -28.77 -19.62 -25.11
CA PRO A 19 -30.06 -20.01 -24.57
C PRO A 19 -30.25 -19.25 -23.24
N ILE A 20 -31.44 -18.71 -23.09
CA ILE A 20 -31.98 -18.39 -21.79
C ILE A 20 -31.79 -19.66 -20.97
N LEU A 21 -31.52 -19.57 -19.71
CA LEU A 21 -31.29 -20.71 -18.83
C LEU A 21 -32.05 -21.98 -19.27
N ARG A 22 -31.44 -23.13 -19.11
CA ARG A 22 -32.18 -24.38 -19.19
C ARG A 22 -33.32 -24.37 -18.17
N PRO A 23 -34.52 -24.81 -18.48
CA PRO A 23 -35.64 -24.78 -17.55
C PRO A 23 -35.31 -25.37 -16.17
N ALA A 24 -34.53 -26.46 -16.14
CA ALA A 24 -34.10 -27.08 -14.88
C ALA A 24 -33.16 -26.20 -14.02
N ASP A 25 -32.33 -25.38 -14.65
CA ASP A 25 -31.45 -24.46 -13.94
C ASP A 25 -32.22 -23.23 -13.44
N GLU A 26 -33.19 -22.77 -14.21
CA GLU A 26 -34.11 -21.70 -13.81
C GLU A 26 -34.96 -22.12 -12.61
N GLU A 27 -35.55 -23.31 -12.67
CA GLU A 27 -36.31 -23.86 -11.56
C GLU A 27 -35.47 -24.03 -10.30
N TRP A 28 -34.26 -24.55 -10.43
CA TRP A 28 -33.35 -24.70 -9.31
C TRP A 28 -32.98 -23.33 -8.68
N ILE A 29 -32.67 -22.30 -9.47
CA ILE A 29 -32.41 -20.95 -8.98
C ILE A 29 -33.62 -20.40 -8.23
N ASN A 30 -34.81 -20.57 -8.81
CA ASN A 30 -36.06 -20.15 -8.20
C ASN A 30 -36.32 -20.81 -6.84
N GLN A 31 -36.09 -22.12 -6.75
CA GLN A 31 -36.26 -22.87 -5.51
C GLN A 31 -35.25 -22.40 -4.45
N GLU A 32 -34.01 -22.22 -4.82
CA GLU A 32 -32.97 -21.73 -3.89
C GLU A 32 -33.25 -20.28 -3.41
N PHE A 33 -33.76 -19.40 -4.29
CA PHE A 33 -34.15 -18.05 -3.88
C PHE A 33 -35.40 -18.04 -3.00
N LYS A 34 -36.34 -18.93 -3.22
CA LYS A 34 -37.49 -19.11 -2.32
C LYS A 34 -37.06 -19.57 -0.95
N ARG A 35 -36.13 -20.53 -0.88
CA ARG A 35 -35.60 -21.05 0.37
C ARG A 35 -34.86 -19.99 1.20
N MET A 36 -34.23 -19.03 0.56
CA MET A 36 -33.52 -17.94 1.23
C MET A 36 -34.42 -16.88 1.87
N GLY A 37 -35.72 -16.88 1.52
CA GLY A 37 -36.67 -15.91 2.05
C GLY A 37 -36.37 -14.46 1.70
N ASN A 38 -36.92 -13.51 2.48
CA ASN A 38 -36.69 -12.06 2.27
C ASN A 38 -35.45 -11.52 2.99
N SER A 39 -34.74 -12.36 3.69
CA SER A 39 -33.69 -11.95 4.66
C SER A 39 -32.26 -11.94 4.13
N GLY A 40 -32.02 -12.16 2.84
CA GLY A 40 -30.63 -12.28 2.39
C GLY A 40 -30.36 -11.89 0.94
N LEU A 41 -29.14 -11.40 0.71
CA LEU A 41 -28.53 -11.34 -0.59
C LEU A 41 -28.04 -12.76 -0.94
N GLY A 42 -28.70 -13.42 -1.88
CA GLY A 42 -28.28 -14.72 -2.40
C GLY A 42 -27.43 -14.58 -3.65
N TYR A 43 -26.52 -15.51 -3.80
CA TYR A 43 -25.58 -15.50 -4.90
C TYR A 43 -25.33 -16.91 -5.44
N TYR A 44 -25.53 -17.09 -6.75
CA TYR A 44 -25.31 -18.37 -7.43
C TYR A 44 -24.47 -18.18 -8.68
N VAL A 45 -23.65 -19.15 -9.00
CA VAL A 45 -22.82 -19.18 -10.19
C VAL A 45 -23.14 -20.41 -11.02
N ILE A 46 -23.42 -20.20 -12.29
CA ILE A 46 -23.55 -21.26 -13.28
C ILE A 46 -22.45 -21.05 -14.32
N MET A 47 -21.69 -22.11 -14.57
CA MET A 47 -20.62 -22.13 -15.57
C MET A 47 -20.98 -23.09 -16.66
N GLU A 48 -21.02 -22.58 -17.89
CA GLU A 48 -21.46 -23.36 -19.08
C GLU A 48 -20.38 -23.31 -20.16
N ARG A 49 -20.25 -24.39 -20.89
CA ARG A 49 -19.44 -24.47 -22.11
C ARG A 49 -20.36 -24.43 -23.33
N CYS A 50 -20.08 -23.46 -24.20
CA CYS A 50 -20.67 -23.38 -25.54
C CYS A 50 -19.62 -23.77 -26.58
N LYS A 51 -20.00 -24.01 -27.85
CA LYS A 51 -19.08 -24.48 -28.88
C LYS A 51 -17.85 -23.58 -29.07
N GLU A 52 -18.04 -22.25 -29.10
CA GLU A 52 -17.03 -21.28 -29.43
C GLU A 52 -16.58 -20.41 -28.25
N PHE A 53 -17.21 -20.54 -27.11
CA PHE A 53 -16.97 -19.70 -25.96
C PHE A 53 -17.38 -20.38 -24.65
N GLN A 54 -16.97 -19.79 -23.56
CA GLN A 54 -17.32 -20.23 -22.23
C GLN A 54 -18.11 -19.12 -21.54
N VAL A 55 -19.12 -19.47 -20.77
CA VAL A 55 -19.98 -18.52 -20.06
C VAL A 55 -19.95 -18.80 -18.57
N ILE A 56 -19.78 -17.73 -17.80
CA ILE A 56 -20.02 -17.75 -16.36
C ILE A 56 -21.19 -16.83 -16.10
N ARG A 57 -22.28 -17.39 -15.58
CA ARG A 57 -23.47 -16.64 -15.21
C ARG A 57 -23.51 -16.48 -13.71
N TYR A 58 -23.71 -15.26 -13.27
CA TYR A 58 -23.87 -14.89 -11.87
C TYR A 58 -25.31 -14.50 -11.63
N TYR A 59 -25.92 -15.11 -10.64
CA TYR A 59 -27.28 -14.79 -10.19
C TYR A 59 -27.22 -14.27 -8.78
N PHE A 60 -27.82 -13.13 -8.54
CA PHE A 60 -27.96 -12.58 -7.21
C PHE A 60 -29.32 -11.93 -7.01
N LYS A 61 -29.84 -11.99 -5.79
CA LYS A 61 -31.12 -11.45 -5.40
C LYS A 61 -30.92 -10.20 -4.55
N SER A 62 -31.51 -9.09 -4.92
CA SER A 62 -31.84 -8.01 -4.01
C SER A 62 -33.29 -8.19 -3.52
N ARG A 63 -33.70 -7.44 -2.49
CA ARG A 63 -35.00 -7.62 -1.80
C ARG A 63 -36.18 -8.00 -2.66
N VAL A 64 -36.25 -7.53 -3.90
CA VAL A 64 -37.40 -7.73 -4.82
C VAL A 64 -37.02 -8.14 -6.26
N ARG A 65 -35.73 -8.26 -6.57
CA ARG A 65 -35.28 -8.51 -7.95
C ARG A 65 -34.13 -9.52 -7.98
N LEU A 66 -34.23 -10.42 -8.97
CA LEU A 66 -33.13 -11.29 -9.35
C LEU A 66 -32.37 -10.64 -10.50
N PHE A 67 -31.03 -10.65 -10.39
CA PHE A 67 -30.15 -10.13 -11.42
C PHE A 67 -29.33 -11.27 -12.00
N GLU A 68 -29.16 -11.26 -13.30
CA GLU A 68 -28.25 -12.13 -14.03
C GLU A 68 -27.13 -11.27 -14.63
N ILE A 69 -25.88 -11.63 -14.36
CA ILE A 69 -24.71 -11.08 -15.03
C ILE A 69 -23.99 -12.21 -15.73
N MET A 70 -23.66 -12.02 -17.00
CA MET A 70 -22.92 -12.99 -17.79
C MET A 70 -21.52 -12.48 -18.11
N GLN A 71 -20.54 -13.38 -17.99
CA GLN A 71 -19.22 -13.21 -18.56
C GLN A 71 -18.98 -14.24 -19.63
N ILE A 72 -18.54 -13.77 -20.79
CA ILE A 72 -18.23 -14.63 -21.92
C ILE A 72 -16.73 -14.61 -22.15
N TRP A 73 -16.15 -15.79 -22.19
CA TRP A 73 -14.74 -16.00 -22.44
C TRP A 73 -14.56 -16.56 -23.85
N LEU A 74 -13.88 -15.80 -24.70
CA LEU A 74 -13.50 -16.23 -26.03
C LEU A 74 -12.12 -16.87 -25.97
N ASN A 75 -11.96 -18.06 -26.60
CA ASN A 75 -10.67 -18.73 -26.77
C ASN A 75 -9.86 -18.91 -25.48
N GLU A 76 -10.51 -19.30 -24.40
CA GLU A 76 -9.88 -19.67 -23.11
C GLU A 76 -8.97 -18.61 -22.46
N THR A 77 -8.58 -17.53 -23.13
CA THR A 77 -7.61 -16.54 -22.69
C THR A 77 -8.17 -15.12 -22.59
N GLU A 78 -9.24 -14.82 -23.27
CA GLU A 78 -9.79 -13.47 -23.34
C GLU A 78 -11.11 -13.34 -22.57
N GLU A 79 -11.14 -12.40 -21.67
CA GLU A 79 -12.31 -12.06 -20.88
C GLU A 79 -13.11 -10.96 -21.55
N HIS A 80 -14.39 -11.22 -21.80
CA HIS A 80 -15.35 -10.20 -22.17
C HIS A 80 -16.50 -10.21 -21.18
N VAL A 81 -16.75 -9.07 -20.59
CA VAL A 81 -17.90 -8.86 -19.73
C VAL A 81 -19.04 -8.37 -20.61
N ILE A 82 -20.04 -9.19 -20.79
CA ILE A 82 -21.32 -8.77 -21.31
C ILE A 82 -22.27 -8.78 -20.15
N SER A 83 -22.72 -7.63 -19.76
CA SER A 83 -23.83 -7.50 -18.86
C SER A 83 -25.09 -7.26 -19.68
N GLN A 84 -25.91 -8.28 -19.83
CA GLN A 84 -27.31 -8.10 -20.11
C GLN A 84 -28.05 -8.38 -18.81
N PRO A 85 -28.45 -7.37 -18.03
CA PRO A 85 -29.24 -7.62 -16.85
C PRO A 85 -30.59 -8.05 -17.28
N ARG A 86 -30.95 -9.25 -16.92
CA ARG A 86 -32.31 -9.71 -16.91
C ARG A 86 -32.85 -9.48 -15.51
N PHE A 87 -34.04 -8.92 -15.44
CA PHE A 87 -34.73 -8.76 -14.17
C PHE A 87 -35.80 -9.84 -14.08
N MET A 88 -35.76 -10.61 -13.02
CA MET A 88 -36.84 -11.46 -12.63
C MET A 88 -37.69 -10.75 -11.57
N ARG A 89 -38.95 -10.58 -11.83
CA ARG A 89 -39.96 -10.29 -10.80
C ARG A 89 -40.33 -11.59 -10.10
N VAL A 90 -40.94 -11.50 -8.93
CA VAL A 90 -41.41 -12.66 -8.15
C VAL A 90 -42.38 -13.55 -8.96
N ASP A 91 -42.96 -13.00 -9.98
CA ASP A 91 -43.99 -13.56 -10.88
C ASP A 91 -43.45 -13.97 -12.27
N GLY A 92 -42.16 -13.81 -12.57
CA GLY A 92 -41.59 -14.26 -13.84
C GLY A 92 -40.41 -13.41 -14.34
N TRP A 93 -39.75 -13.89 -15.40
CA TRP A 93 -38.64 -13.19 -16.06
C TRP A 93 -39.19 -12.08 -16.96
N THR A 94 -38.73 -10.86 -16.74
CA THR A 94 -39.02 -9.74 -17.65
C THR A 94 -37.75 -9.27 -18.34
N GLU A 95 -37.76 -9.27 -19.66
CA GLU A 95 -36.72 -8.65 -20.48
C GLU A 95 -36.97 -7.13 -20.54
N LYS A 96 -36.53 -6.40 -19.56
CA LYS A 96 -36.35 -4.96 -19.73
C LYS A 96 -34.88 -4.65 -19.63
N GLY A 97 -34.27 -4.44 -20.80
CA GLY A 97 -32.88 -4.03 -20.89
C GLY A 97 -32.63 -2.70 -20.21
N MET A 98 -31.75 -2.68 -19.22
CA MET A 98 -31.00 -1.45 -18.94
C MET A 98 -29.99 -1.24 -20.07
N SER A 99 -29.72 -0.01 -20.43
CA SER A 99 -28.74 0.26 -21.49
C SER A 99 -27.38 -0.31 -21.10
N PHE A 100 -26.73 -1.01 -22.00
CA PHE A 100 -25.40 -1.63 -21.87
C PHE A 100 -24.36 -0.72 -21.24
N ARG A 101 -24.42 0.61 -21.44
CA ARG A 101 -23.52 1.59 -20.83
C ARG A 101 -23.67 1.72 -19.32
N HIS A 102 -24.88 1.64 -18.79
CA HIS A 102 -25.12 1.77 -17.34
C HIS A 102 -24.61 0.56 -16.56
N ILE A 103 -24.70 -0.60 -17.14
CA ILE A 103 -24.38 -1.87 -16.50
C ILE A 103 -22.88 -2.13 -16.51
N HIS A 104 -22.22 -1.85 -17.63
CA HIS A 104 -20.78 -2.08 -17.77
C HIS A 104 -19.95 -1.26 -16.78
N LYS A 105 -20.40 -0.06 -16.42
CA LYS A 105 -19.65 0.87 -15.57
C LYS A 105 -19.94 0.74 -14.08
N TYR A 106 -21.14 0.32 -13.70
CA TYR A 106 -21.59 0.33 -12.30
C TYR A 106 -22.01 -1.04 -11.76
N ALA A 107 -22.71 -1.87 -12.51
CA ALA A 107 -23.23 -3.13 -11.98
C ALA A 107 -22.15 -4.21 -11.82
N VAL A 108 -21.24 -4.36 -12.78
CA VAL A 108 -20.19 -5.40 -12.70
C VAL A 108 -19.13 -5.03 -11.70
N TYR A 109 -18.74 -3.75 -11.60
CA TYR A 109 -17.70 -3.32 -10.69
C TYR A 109 -18.20 -2.94 -9.29
N SER A 110 -19.34 -2.28 -9.15
CA SER A 110 -19.86 -1.93 -7.83
C SER A 110 -20.48 -3.13 -7.12
N TYR A 111 -21.28 -3.93 -7.80
CA TYR A 111 -21.90 -5.10 -7.17
C TYR A 111 -20.90 -6.23 -6.89
N LEU A 112 -19.97 -6.52 -7.80
CA LEU A 112 -18.91 -7.48 -7.52
C LEU A 112 -17.84 -6.91 -6.54
N GLY A 113 -17.67 -5.59 -6.49
CA GLY A 113 -16.82 -4.91 -5.51
C GLY A 113 -17.42 -4.90 -4.12
N ASP A 114 -18.67 -4.57 -3.98
CA ASP A 114 -19.39 -4.52 -2.69
C ASP A 114 -19.68 -5.91 -2.12
N MET A 115 -19.68 -6.95 -2.95
CA MET A 115 -19.82 -8.34 -2.53
C MET A 115 -18.58 -8.90 -1.80
N ARG A 116 -17.51 -8.13 -1.64
CA ARG A 116 -16.38 -8.49 -0.78
C ARG A 116 -16.77 -8.80 0.67
N HIS A 117 -17.89 -8.27 1.11
CA HIS A 117 -18.41 -8.44 2.48
C HIS A 117 -19.57 -9.42 2.60
N LEU A 118 -20.00 -10.03 1.49
CA LEU A 118 -21.06 -11.02 1.55
C LEU A 118 -20.50 -12.40 1.92
N PRO A 119 -21.14 -13.10 2.84
CA PRO A 119 -20.73 -14.47 3.15
C PRO A 119 -20.99 -15.35 1.92
N TYR A 120 -19.93 -15.88 1.33
CA TYR A 120 -20.01 -16.79 0.17
C TYR A 120 -20.58 -18.17 0.52
N SER A 121 -21.04 -18.37 1.74
CA SER A 121 -21.63 -19.63 2.21
C SER A 121 -22.86 -20.10 1.43
N GLY A 122 -23.53 -19.19 0.72
CA GLY A 122 -24.68 -19.51 -0.15
C GLY A 122 -24.34 -19.68 -1.62
N VAL A 123 -23.07 -19.58 -2.03
CA VAL A 123 -22.69 -19.70 -3.44
C VAL A 123 -22.59 -21.16 -3.84
N LYS A 124 -23.34 -21.54 -4.89
CA LYS A 124 -23.29 -22.88 -5.48
C LYS A 124 -22.84 -22.81 -6.93
N ILE A 125 -21.98 -23.71 -7.33
CA ILE A 125 -21.57 -23.91 -8.72
C ILE A 125 -22.32 -25.12 -9.24
N ARG A 126 -23.22 -24.90 -10.19
CA ARG A 126 -24.02 -25.98 -10.73
C ARG A 126 -23.43 -26.63 -11.97
N SER A 127 -22.82 -25.83 -12.82
CA SER A 127 -22.20 -26.29 -14.04
C SER A 127 -20.76 -25.76 -14.12
N LEU A 128 -19.82 -26.61 -14.47
CA LEU A 128 -18.40 -26.27 -14.52
C LEU A 128 -17.86 -26.35 -15.94
N LEU A 129 -17.09 -25.35 -16.32
CA LEU A 129 -16.29 -25.39 -17.54
C LEU A 129 -15.21 -26.47 -17.39
N PRO A 130 -14.99 -27.33 -18.41
CA PRO A 130 -14.01 -28.41 -18.31
C PRO A 130 -12.62 -27.95 -17.90
N LYS A 131 -12.17 -26.76 -18.33
CA LYS A 131 -10.89 -26.19 -17.95
C LYS A 131 -10.82 -25.87 -16.46
N LEU A 132 -11.84 -25.21 -15.91
CA LEU A 132 -11.93 -24.92 -14.47
C LEU A 132 -12.03 -26.21 -13.64
N HIS A 133 -12.77 -27.21 -14.13
CA HIS A 133 -12.84 -28.51 -13.47
C HIS A 133 -11.47 -29.21 -13.44
N ARG A 134 -10.71 -29.19 -14.54
CA ARG A 134 -9.32 -29.71 -14.58
C ARG A 134 -8.39 -28.91 -13.65
N ALA A 135 -8.62 -27.59 -13.53
CA ALA A 135 -7.89 -26.73 -12.60
C ALA A 135 -8.26 -26.96 -11.12
N GLY A 136 -9.12 -27.92 -10.83
CA GLY A 136 -9.44 -28.32 -9.46
C GLY A 136 -10.73 -27.72 -8.90
N LEU A 137 -11.38 -26.79 -9.60
CA LEU A 137 -12.66 -26.22 -9.18
C LEU A 137 -13.78 -27.26 -9.41
N ARG A 138 -14.38 -27.75 -8.33
CA ARG A 138 -15.46 -28.75 -8.36
C ARG A 138 -16.81 -28.10 -8.10
N THR A 139 -17.23 -28.05 -6.85
CA THR A 139 -18.54 -27.50 -6.45
C THR A 139 -18.41 -26.42 -5.38
N SER A 140 -17.28 -26.34 -4.71
CA SER A 140 -17.02 -25.39 -3.63
C SER A 140 -16.06 -24.31 -4.07
N LEU A 141 -16.34 -23.10 -3.64
CA LEU A 141 -15.47 -21.92 -3.84
C LEU A 141 -14.54 -21.68 -2.64
N HIS A 142 -14.68 -22.45 -1.56
CA HIS A 142 -13.86 -22.35 -0.35
C HIS A 142 -13.72 -20.92 0.19
N GLY A 143 -14.80 -20.14 0.18
CA GLY A 143 -14.83 -18.75 0.62
C GLY A 143 -14.27 -17.73 -0.37
N LEU A 144 -13.79 -18.17 -1.55
CA LEU A 144 -13.18 -17.31 -2.55
C LEU A 144 -14.24 -16.69 -3.47
N HIS A 145 -14.00 -15.46 -3.94
CA HIS A 145 -14.91 -14.78 -4.84
C HIS A 145 -14.93 -15.46 -6.22
N PRO A 146 -16.09 -15.87 -6.75
CA PRO A 146 -16.18 -16.68 -7.97
C PRO A 146 -15.45 -16.12 -9.17
N TYR A 147 -15.67 -14.84 -9.47
CA TYR A 147 -15.05 -14.17 -10.60
C TYR A 147 -13.51 -14.17 -10.53
N HIS A 148 -12.98 -13.73 -9.40
CA HIS A 148 -11.53 -13.65 -9.22
C HIS A 148 -10.90 -15.04 -9.22
N LEU A 149 -11.54 -16.01 -8.57
CA LEU A 149 -11.06 -17.39 -8.55
C LEU A 149 -11.02 -18.01 -9.96
N CYS A 150 -12.11 -17.92 -10.71
CA CYS A 150 -12.17 -18.45 -12.08
C CYS A 150 -11.11 -17.81 -12.97
N LYS A 151 -10.97 -16.50 -12.88
CA LYS A 151 -9.94 -15.74 -13.62
C LYS A 151 -8.53 -16.18 -13.23
N ALA A 152 -8.25 -16.33 -11.95
CA ALA A 152 -6.96 -16.75 -11.45
C ALA A 152 -6.61 -18.18 -11.89
N LEU A 153 -7.54 -19.12 -11.78
CA LEU A 153 -7.36 -20.51 -12.22
C LEU A 153 -7.14 -20.64 -13.74
N LEU A 154 -7.72 -19.75 -14.54
CA LEU A 154 -7.55 -19.74 -15.99
C LEU A 154 -6.22 -19.11 -16.44
N LYS A 155 -5.66 -18.19 -15.65
CA LYS A 155 -4.50 -17.39 -16.04
C LYS A 155 -3.20 -17.79 -15.33
N SER A 156 -3.27 -18.39 -14.14
CA SER A 156 -2.10 -18.66 -13.31
C SER A 156 -1.95 -20.14 -12.98
N ASN A 157 -0.95 -20.77 -13.54
CA ASN A 157 -0.60 -22.17 -13.23
C ASN A 157 -0.17 -22.33 -11.77
N ARG A 158 0.38 -21.29 -11.14
CA ARG A 158 0.77 -21.29 -9.72
C ARG A 158 -0.46 -21.34 -8.83
N ILE A 159 -1.45 -20.49 -9.11
CA ILE A 159 -2.75 -20.49 -8.40
C ILE A 159 -3.48 -21.81 -8.62
N GLU A 160 -3.49 -22.33 -9.85
CA GLU A 160 -4.06 -23.64 -10.16
C GLU A 160 -3.40 -24.74 -9.30
N THR A 161 -2.07 -24.75 -9.19
CA THR A 161 -1.34 -25.72 -8.39
C THR A 161 -1.70 -25.61 -6.90
N LEU A 162 -1.71 -24.41 -6.34
CA LEU A 162 -2.10 -24.19 -4.95
C LEU A 162 -3.55 -24.63 -4.68
N PHE A 163 -4.45 -24.33 -5.61
CA PHE A 163 -5.84 -24.73 -5.47
C PHE A 163 -6.01 -26.26 -5.50
N LYS A 164 -5.33 -26.96 -6.40
CA LYS A 164 -5.29 -28.44 -6.46
C LYS A 164 -4.71 -29.06 -5.19
N LEU A 165 -3.71 -28.41 -4.60
CA LEU A 165 -3.11 -28.80 -3.32
C LEU A 165 -3.98 -28.44 -2.09
N ARG A 166 -5.17 -27.91 -2.31
CA ARG A 166 -6.13 -27.46 -1.27
C ARG A 166 -5.57 -26.35 -0.35
N GLN A 167 -4.63 -25.56 -0.86
CA GLN A 167 -4.05 -24.42 -0.14
C GLN A 167 -4.92 -23.18 -0.32
N TYR A 168 -6.20 -23.24 0.09
CA TYR A 168 -7.19 -22.20 -0.18
C TYR A 168 -6.88 -20.89 0.52
N VAL A 169 -6.29 -20.95 1.72
CA VAL A 169 -5.83 -19.78 2.47
C VAL A 169 -4.74 -19.03 1.69
N VAL A 170 -3.78 -19.78 1.12
CA VAL A 170 -2.71 -19.21 0.29
C VAL A 170 -3.27 -18.65 -1.01
N VAL A 171 -4.21 -19.37 -1.65
CA VAL A 171 -4.89 -18.88 -2.84
C VAL A 171 -5.60 -17.55 -2.56
N PHE A 172 -6.22 -17.41 -1.39
CA PHE A 172 -6.92 -16.17 -0.98
C PHE A 172 -5.99 -14.95 -1.06
N GLU A 173 -4.74 -15.08 -0.67
CA GLU A 173 -3.78 -13.98 -0.70
C GLU A 173 -3.42 -13.50 -2.12
N PHE A 174 -3.44 -14.40 -3.13
CA PHE A 174 -2.88 -14.11 -4.45
C PHE A 174 -3.86 -14.15 -5.63
N TYR A 175 -5.12 -14.55 -5.42
CA TYR A 175 -6.05 -14.82 -6.54
C TYR A 175 -6.70 -13.58 -7.14
N SER A 176 -6.65 -12.44 -6.47
CA SER A 176 -7.31 -11.21 -6.86
C SER A 176 -6.31 -10.16 -7.32
N ARG A 177 -6.71 -9.31 -8.26
CA ARG A 177 -5.96 -8.09 -8.61
C ARG A 177 -5.84 -7.08 -7.45
N PHE A 178 -6.63 -7.26 -6.41
CA PHE A 178 -6.61 -6.45 -5.19
C PHE A 178 -5.80 -7.10 -4.08
N SER A 179 -5.16 -8.23 -4.37
CA SER A 179 -4.26 -8.89 -3.44
C SER A 179 -3.13 -7.95 -3.05
N ARG A 180 -2.77 -7.95 -1.79
CA ARG A 180 -1.72 -7.09 -1.23
C ARG A 180 -0.34 -7.50 -1.75
N HIS A 181 -0.17 -8.78 -2.03
CA HIS A 181 1.08 -9.38 -2.46
C HIS A 181 0.98 -9.94 -3.88
N GLU A 182 2.11 -9.95 -4.57
CA GLU A 182 2.24 -10.58 -5.88
C GLU A 182 2.91 -11.96 -5.74
N LEU A 183 2.36 -12.96 -6.41
CA LEU A 183 2.95 -14.30 -6.48
C LEU A 183 4.10 -14.33 -7.51
N ASN A 184 5.16 -13.56 -7.23
CA ASN A 184 6.39 -13.54 -8.02
C ASN A 184 7.18 -14.84 -7.86
N GLU A 185 8.40 -14.91 -8.43
CA GLU A 185 9.22 -16.13 -8.37
C GLU A 185 9.72 -16.42 -6.95
N THR A 186 10.25 -15.43 -6.27
CA THR A 186 10.74 -15.56 -4.88
C THR A 186 9.64 -16.10 -3.97
N MET A 187 8.46 -15.46 -4.00
CA MET A 187 7.30 -15.85 -3.21
C MET A 187 6.85 -17.28 -3.54
N TRP A 188 6.81 -17.62 -4.84
CA TRP A 188 6.44 -18.97 -5.28
C TRP A 188 7.40 -20.05 -4.77
N GLN A 189 8.71 -19.82 -4.88
CA GLN A 189 9.71 -20.76 -4.38
C GLN A 189 9.64 -20.93 -2.86
N ALA A 190 9.52 -19.84 -2.12
CA ALA A 190 9.38 -19.87 -0.67
C ALA A 190 8.13 -20.65 -0.22
N ILE A 191 6.96 -20.43 -0.87
CA ILE A 191 5.73 -21.19 -0.59
C ILE A 191 5.97 -22.69 -0.85
N ARG A 192 6.60 -23.07 -1.94
CA ARG A 192 6.88 -24.47 -2.26
C ARG A 192 7.78 -25.13 -1.22
N ILE A 193 8.78 -24.42 -0.74
CA ILE A 193 9.69 -24.89 0.30
C ILE A 193 8.93 -25.04 1.61
N ALA A 194 8.20 -24.02 2.03
CA ALA A 194 7.39 -24.07 3.25
C ALA A 194 6.41 -25.25 3.26
N LEU A 195 5.67 -25.46 2.16
CA LEU A 195 4.75 -26.59 2.03
C LEU A 195 5.46 -27.96 2.10
N ARG A 196 6.66 -28.10 1.51
CA ARG A 196 7.46 -29.34 1.60
C ARG A 196 7.93 -29.63 3.02
N HIS A 197 8.21 -28.58 3.80
CA HIS A 197 8.56 -28.70 5.21
C HIS A 197 7.36 -28.83 6.15
N GLY A 198 6.15 -29.00 5.58
CA GLY A 198 4.94 -29.18 6.36
C GLY A 198 4.37 -27.92 6.98
N TYR A 199 4.94 -26.74 6.65
CA TYR A 199 4.45 -25.45 7.15
C TYR A 199 3.03 -25.17 6.64
N ARG A 200 2.19 -24.60 7.47
CA ARG A 200 0.78 -24.31 7.17
C ARG A 200 0.41 -22.93 7.68
N TRP A 201 -0.58 -22.33 7.03
CA TRP A 201 -1.21 -21.09 7.44
C TRP A 201 -2.68 -21.39 7.72
N ASP A 202 -3.15 -21.05 8.90
CA ASP A 202 -4.50 -21.39 9.35
C ASP A 202 -5.54 -20.38 8.88
N ASN A 203 -5.13 -19.14 8.59
CA ASN A 203 -6.02 -18.06 8.20
C ASN A 203 -5.36 -17.06 7.22
N PRO A 204 -6.16 -16.21 6.55
CA PRO A 204 -5.65 -15.21 5.60
C PRO A 204 -4.68 -14.17 6.19
N GLN A 205 -4.79 -13.88 7.50
CA GLN A 205 -3.88 -12.92 8.13
C GLN A 205 -2.47 -13.53 8.26
N GLU A 206 -2.38 -14.77 8.67
CA GLU A 206 -1.09 -15.46 8.79
C GLU A 206 -0.32 -15.53 7.47
N ILE A 207 -1.00 -15.86 6.34
CA ILE A 207 -0.31 -15.84 5.05
C ILE A 207 0.12 -14.44 4.64
N SER A 208 -0.67 -13.41 4.96
CA SER A 208 -0.30 -12.02 4.70
C SER A 208 0.91 -11.59 5.52
N ASP A 209 0.92 -11.86 6.82
CA ASP A 209 2.05 -11.56 7.72
C ASP A 209 3.32 -12.33 7.31
N TRP A 210 3.15 -13.58 6.88
CA TRP A 210 4.26 -14.38 6.36
C TRP A 210 4.83 -13.80 5.06
N CYS A 211 3.99 -13.29 4.16
CA CYS A 211 4.44 -12.62 2.95
C CYS A 211 5.18 -11.31 3.26
N ASP A 212 4.70 -10.54 4.24
CA ASP A 212 5.39 -9.33 4.70
C ASP A 212 6.75 -9.71 5.33
N MET A 213 6.80 -10.73 6.16
CA MET A 213 8.05 -11.26 6.72
C MET A 213 9.06 -11.67 5.63
N LEU A 214 8.60 -12.34 4.56
CA LEU A 214 9.49 -12.69 3.43
C LEU A 214 10.09 -11.48 2.75
N ARG A 215 9.32 -10.41 2.58
CA ARG A 215 9.83 -9.15 2.03
C ARG A 215 10.87 -8.51 2.92
N ASP A 216 10.68 -8.58 4.24
CA ASP A 216 11.65 -8.09 5.22
C ASP A 216 12.95 -8.89 5.14
N LEU A 217 12.86 -10.23 5.01
CA LEU A 217 14.01 -11.12 4.81
C LEU A 217 14.76 -10.78 3.51
N GLU A 218 14.04 -10.59 2.41
CA GLU A 218 14.60 -10.22 1.10
C GLU A 218 15.31 -8.86 1.18
N TYR A 219 14.69 -7.86 1.81
CA TYR A 219 15.28 -6.54 2.03
C TYR A 219 16.57 -6.62 2.86
N LEU A 220 16.62 -7.49 3.86
CA LEU A 220 17.77 -7.72 4.72
C LEU A 220 18.87 -8.59 4.05
N GLY A 221 18.64 -9.04 2.80
CA GLY A 221 19.58 -9.90 2.08
C GLY A 221 19.69 -11.31 2.62
N LEU A 222 18.67 -11.79 3.36
CA LEU A 222 18.64 -13.13 3.92
C LEU A 222 18.06 -14.14 2.92
N ASP A 223 18.51 -15.40 3.02
CA ASP A 223 18.11 -16.46 2.10
C ASP A 223 16.67 -16.91 2.31
N THR A 224 15.78 -16.44 1.42
CA THR A 224 14.36 -16.82 1.41
C THR A 224 14.10 -18.26 0.95
N HIS A 225 15.13 -19.06 0.65
CA HIS A 225 15.04 -20.49 0.37
C HIS A 225 15.38 -21.34 1.60
N ASN A 226 15.88 -20.71 2.66
CA ASN A 226 16.24 -21.44 3.87
C ASN A 226 15.02 -21.65 4.78
N PRO A 227 14.60 -22.92 5.02
CA PRO A 227 13.45 -23.22 5.88
C PRO A 227 13.56 -22.65 7.30
N HIS A 228 14.77 -22.47 7.81
CA HIS A 228 15.00 -21.87 9.12
C HIS A 228 14.41 -20.46 9.23
N TYR A 229 14.47 -19.68 8.15
CA TYR A 229 13.92 -18.32 8.13
C TYR A 229 12.43 -18.29 7.76
N ILE A 230 12.03 -19.14 6.79
CA ILE A 230 10.68 -19.05 6.22
C ILE A 230 9.64 -19.94 6.88
N CYS A 231 10.04 -20.84 7.79
CA CYS A 231 9.14 -21.73 8.54
C CYS A 231 9.29 -21.51 10.06
N PRO A 232 9.04 -20.30 10.58
CA PRO A 232 9.20 -20.05 12.01
C PRO A 232 8.15 -20.82 12.81
N ALA A 233 8.53 -21.26 14.02
CA ALA A 233 7.59 -21.90 14.93
C ALA A 233 6.49 -20.94 15.42
N PHE A 234 6.84 -19.66 15.59
CA PHE A 234 5.93 -18.59 15.99
C PHE A 234 6.03 -17.43 14.97
N LEU A 235 5.05 -17.38 14.08
CA LEU A 235 5.07 -16.44 12.96
C LEU A 235 5.00 -14.98 13.43
N ALA A 236 4.15 -14.67 14.39
CA ALA A 236 3.97 -13.30 14.86
C ALA A 236 5.27 -12.71 15.41
N ASP A 237 5.99 -13.51 16.24
CA ASP A 237 7.26 -13.09 16.83
C ASP A 237 8.37 -12.94 15.75
N ALA A 238 8.42 -13.87 14.81
CA ALA A 238 9.37 -13.81 13.70
C ALA A 238 9.10 -12.60 12.80
N HIS A 239 7.84 -12.34 12.43
CA HIS A 239 7.46 -11.18 11.62
C HIS A 239 7.83 -9.88 12.34
N GLN A 240 7.48 -9.72 13.61
CA GLN A 240 7.87 -8.55 14.39
C GLN A 240 9.38 -8.37 14.43
N HIS A 241 10.13 -9.43 14.71
CA HIS A 241 11.60 -9.39 14.77
C HIS A 241 12.23 -8.88 13.47
N TRP A 242 11.80 -9.41 12.31
CA TRP A 242 12.38 -9.02 11.03
C TRP A 242 11.96 -7.63 10.60
N THR A 243 10.72 -7.24 10.87
CA THR A 243 10.23 -5.87 10.64
C THR A 243 11.00 -4.84 11.45
N GLU A 244 11.23 -5.09 12.75
CA GLU A 244 12.06 -4.21 13.59
C GLU A 244 13.51 -4.12 13.11
N ARG A 245 14.07 -5.24 12.65
CA ARG A 245 15.43 -5.27 12.11
C ARG A 245 15.53 -4.48 10.80
N ARG A 246 14.56 -4.59 9.90
CA ARG A 246 14.47 -3.78 8.69
C ARG A 246 14.40 -2.30 9.03
N HIS A 247 13.49 -1.90 9.93
CA HIS A 247 13.36 -0.50 10.33
C HIS A 247 14.64 0.06 10.92
N ARG A 248 15.34 -0.70 11.77
CA ARG A 248 16.66 -0.27 12.29
C ARG A 248 17.68 -0.08 11.18
N MET A 249 17.72 -0.95 10.19
CA MET A 249 18.63 -0.82 9.05
C MET A 249 18.27 0.38 8.16
N GLU A 250 16.99 0.59 7.87
CA GLU A 250 16.50 1.75 7.13
C GLU A 250 16.82 3.06 7.85
N GLU A 251 16.63 3.10 9.16
CA GLU A 251 16.94 4.28 9.96
C GLU A 251 18.45 4.56 10.01
N ALA A 252 19.28 3.55 10.21
CA ALA A 252 20.73 3.68 10.17
C ALA A 252 21.22 4.22 8.81
N LYS A 253 20.69 3.68 7.71
CA LYS A 253 21.00 4.15 6.36
C LYS A 253 20.57 5.60 6.14
N ARG A 254 19.39 5.97 6.57
CA ARG A 254 18.89 7.35 6.48
C ARG A 254 19.78 8.33 7.25
N LEU A 255 20.18 7.94 8.48
CA LEU A 255 21.06 8.77 9.29
C LEU A 255 22.46 8.92 8.66
N GLU A 256 22.96 7.87 8.03
CA GLU A 256 24.24 7.90 7.30
C GLU A 256 24.14 8.79 6.05
N GLU A 257 23.07 8.68 5.27
CA GLU A 257 22.79 9.53 4.12
C GLU A 257 22.68 11.01 4.53
N GLU A 258 21.91 11.31 5.59
CA GLU A 258 21.79 12.66 6.13
C GLU A 258 23.17 13.21 6.61
N ARG A 259 23.98 12.37 7.23
CA ARG A 259 25.32 12.74 7.66
C ARG A 259 26.24 13.03 6.48
N ALA A 260 26.18 12.19 5.45
CA ALA A 260 26.98 12.38 4.25
C ALA A 260 26.59 13.67 3.52
N GLU A 261 25.30 13.99 3.44
CA GLU A 261 24.80 15.24 2.86
C GLU A 261 25.34 16.47 3.60
N VAL A 262 25.27 16.46 4.94
CA VAL A 262 25.80 17.56 5.77
C VAL A 262 27.30 17.74 5.57
N LEU A 263 28.04 16.62 5.53
CA LEU A 263 29.50 16.66 5.30
C LEU A 263 29.86 17.17 3.90
N ALA A 264 29.09 16.79 2.88
CA ALA A 264 29.28 17.28 1.51
C ALA A 264 29.05 18.80 1.42
N TYR A 265 28.20 19.36 2.26
CA TYR A 265 27.93 20.81 2.30
C TYR A 265 28.97 21.59 3.13
N GLU A 266 29.79 20.95 3.94
CA GLU A 266 30.75 21.58 4.84
C GLU A 266 31.72 22.61 4.16
N PRO A 267 32.26 22.35 2.95
CA PRO A 267 33.10 23.35 2.24
C PRO A 267 32.32 24.63 1.94
N ILE A 268 31.08 24.51 1.43
CA ILE A 268 30.23 25.68 1.14
C ILE A 268 29.83 26.40 2.41
N PHE A 269 29.53 25.68 3.46
CA PHE A 269 29.26 26.26 4.78
C PHE A 269 30.44 27.07 5.30
N ARG A 270 31.65 26.56 5.23
CA ARG A 270 32.89 27.25 5.64
C ARG A 270 33.12 28.50 4.81
N GLU A 271 33.09 28.36 3.47
CA GLU A 271 33.24 29.49 2.57
C GLU A 271 32.32 30.65 2.93
N ASN A 272 31.05 30.36 3.22
CA ASN A 272 30.10 31.41 3.55
C ASN A 272 30.22 32.00 4.94
N ARG A 273 30.91 31.34 5.90
CA ARG A 273 30.91 31.73 7.33
C ARG A 273 32.25 31.84 8.00
N GLU A 274 33.36 31.52 7.32
CA GLU A 274 34.70 31.54 7.91
C GLU A 274 35.09 32.88 8.53
N GLN A 275 34.58 34.02 7.97
CA GLN A 275 34.83 35.34 8.50
C GLN A 275 34.27 35.55 9.92
N PHE A 276 33.30 34.73 10.32
CA PHE A 276 32.72 34.81 11.67
C PHE A 276 33.36 33.83 12.66
N PHE A 277 34.19 32.89 12.21
CA PHE A 277 34.77 31.89 13.09
C PHE A 277 35.59 32.53 14.18
N GLY A 278 35.53 31.94 15.40
CA GLY A 278 36.17 32.46 16.58
C GLY A 278 35.50 33.68 17.24
N MET A 279 34.35 34.14 16.68
CA MET A 279 33.60 35.21 17.30
C MET A 279 32.84 34.72 18.52
N VAL A 280 33.08 35.38 19.66
CA VAL A 280 32.49 35.02 20.95
C VAL A 280 32.06 36.27 21.68
N PHE A 281 30.80 36.34 22.07
CA PHE A 281 30.27 37.41 22.93
C PHE A 281 30.14 36.88 24.36
N ARG A 282 30.57 37.69 25.34
CA ARG A 282 30.52 37.26 26.75
C ARG A 282 29.90 38.33 27.64
N ASP A 283 29.02 37.85 28.51
CA ASP A 283 28.45 38.66 29.60
C ASP A 283 28.40 37.81 30.89
N LYS A 284 29.28 38.11 31.84
CA LYS A 284 29.40 37.40 33.14
C LYS A 284 29.47 35.88 32.96
N LYS A 285 28.28 35.20 32.98
CA LYS A 285 28.19 33.73 32.89
C LYS A 285 27.75 33.24 31.52
N ILE A 286 27.28 34.13 30.64
CA ILE A 286 26.75 33.79 29.33
C ILE A 286 27.87 33.92 28.31
N GLU A 287 28.09 32.88 27.54
CA GLU A 287 28.97 32.87 26.38
C GLU A 287 28.12 32.54 25.13
N ILE A 288 28.18 33.38 24.11
CA ILE A 288 27.51 33.19 22.82
C ILE A 288 28.60 33.07 21.76
N ALA A 289 28.64 31.93 21.10
CA ALA A 289 29.62 31.68 20.05
C ALA A 289 28.90 31.22 18.75
N ILE A 290 29.49 31.52 17.60
CA ILE A 290 29.05 30.96 16.34
C ILE A 290 29.24 29.44 16.36
N ILE A 291 28.32 28.73 15.71
CA ILE A 291 28.50 27.30 15.48
C ILE A 291 29.34 27.12 14.21
N PRO A 292 30.57 26.51 14.34
CA PRO A 292 31.61 26.63 13.31
C PRO A 292 31.54 25.61 12.18
N THR A 293 30.63 24.62 12.24
CA THR A 293 30.50 23.58 11.22
C THR A 293 29.03 23.25 10.94
N ALA A 294 28.75 22.80 9.72
CA ALA A 294 27.42 22.34 9.33
C ALA A 294 26.96 21.16 10.22
N MET A 295 27.88 20.24 10.54
CA MET A 295 27.61 19.13 11.46
C MET A 295 27.26 19.61 12.87
N ALA A 296 27.95 20.61 13.39
CA ALA A 296 27.65 21.15 14.72
C ALA A 296 26.27 21.85 14.78
N ILE A 297 25.80 22.42 13.67
CA ILE A 297 24.42 22.92 13.58
C ILE A 297 23.39 21.77 13.66
N LYS A 298 23.66 20.65 12.98
CA LYS A 298 22.83 19.46 13.08
C LYS A 298 22.77 18.94 14.52
N GLU A 299 23.90 18.82 15.17
CA GLU A 299 24.01 18.41 16.58
C GLU A 299 23.31 19.37 17.54
N GLU A 300 23.37 20.68 17.27
CA GLU A 300 22.66 21.70 18.06
C GLU A 300 21.15 21.48 17.97
N GLY A 301 20.61 21.24 16.76
CA GLY A 301 19.20 20.95 16.55
C GLY A 301 18.73 19.71 17.31
N ILE A 302 19.52 18.64 17.28
CA ILE A 302 19.26 17.40 18.03
C ILE A 302 19.27 17.67 19.54
N ALA A 303 20.32 18.32 20.03
CA ALA A 303 20.50 18.57 21.47
C ALA A 303 19.46 19.53 22.05
N MET A 304 18.98 20.48 21.26
CA MET A 304 18.01 21.48 21.67
C MET A 304 16.56 21.12 21.29
N HIS A 305 16.35 20.00 20.62
CA HIS A 305 15.03 19.53 20.15
C HIS A 305 14.27 20.58 19.34
N HIS A 306 14.90 21.17 18.33
CA HIS A 306 14.26 22.10 17.40
C HIS A 306 14.86 22.05 15.99
N CYS A 307 14.21 22.71 15.04
CA CYS A 307 14.47 22.56 13.59
C CYS A 307 15.78 23.17 13.09
N VAL A 308 16.57 23.84 13.93
CA VAL A 308 17.81 24.50 13.52
C VAL A 308 18.82 23.55 12.84
N GLY A 309 18.72 22.25 13.11
CA GLY A 309 19.59 21.25 12.49
C GLY A 309 19.54 21.21 10.95
N GLY A 310 18.50 21.78 10.33
CA GLY A 310 18.41 21.96 8.88
C GLY A 310 18.86 23.33 8.35
N TYR A 311 19.38 24.23 9.21
CA TYR A 311 19.69 25.60 8.79
C TYR A 311 21.14 25.79 8.27
N TYR A 312 21.94 24.74 8.27
CA TYR A 312 23.31 24.77 7.76
C TYR A 312 23.39 25.18 6.28
N ASN A 313 22.36 24.88 5.49
CA ASN A 313 22.28 25.19 4.06
C ASN A 313 21.61 26.54 3.73
N ARG A 314 21.29 27.38 4.73
CA ARG A 314 20.73 28.71 4.54
C ARG A 314 21.86 29.75 4.45
N PRO A 315 22.16 30.33 3.28
CA PRO A 315 23.36 31.18 3.11
C PRO A 315 23.33 32.44 3.98
N ASN A 316 22.14 33.01 4.20
CA ASN A 316 21.98 34.26 4.95
C ASN A 316 21.68 34.08 6.44
N SER A 317 21.69 32.85 6.95
CA SER A 317 21.39 32.55 8.35
C SER A 317 22.63 32.27 9.12
N LEU A 318 22.97 33.11 10.10
CA LEU A 318 24.09 32.92 11.05
C LEU A 318 23.54 32.32 12.33
N ILE A 319 24.01 31.13 12.67
CA ILE A 319 23.57 30.41 13.86
C ILE A 319 24.61 30.49 14.97
N LEU A 320 24.14 30.93 16.14
CA LEU A 320 24.98 31.02 17.35
C LEU A 320 24.37 30.16 18.46
N SER A 321 25.22 29.65 19.35
CA SER A 321 24.82 28.91 20.54
C SER A 321 25.18 29.70 21.79
N ALA A 322 24.19 29.99 22.63
CA ALA A 322 24.36 30.57 23.95
C ALA A 322 24.59 29.49 25.01
N LYS A 323 25.65 29.57 25.75
CA LYS A 323 26.04 28.60 26.79
C LYS A 323 26.26 29.27 28.15
N ILE A 324 26.01 28.52 29.21
CA ILE A 324 26.40 28.88 30.60
C ILE A 324 27.11 27.66 31.18
N ASN A 325 28.36 27.87 31.63
CA ASN A 325 29.21 26.79 32.14
C ASN A 325 29.26 25.58 31.17
N GLY A 326 29.38 25.85 29.87
CA GLY A 326 29.43 24.84 28.82
C GLY A 326 28.08 24.20 28.43
N LYS A 327 27.02 24.44 29.17
CA LYS A 327 25.67 23.90 28.85
C LYS A 327 24.94 24.82 27.88
N ARG A 328 24.33 24.24 26.81
CA ARG A 328 23.48 24.95 25.84
C ARG A 328 22.25 25.51 26.55
N ILE A 329 21.94 26.78 26.29
CA ILE A 329 20.82 27.50 26.89
C ILE A 329 19.81 27.94 25.83
N GLU A 330 20.27 28.64 24.79
CA GLU A 330 19.50 29.06 23.65
C GLU A 330 20.31 28.98 22.37
N THR A 331 19.64 28.67 21.27
CA THR A 331 20.19 28.79 19.92
C THR A 331 19.61 30.04 19.28
N ILE A 332 20.44 30.83 18.64
CA ILE A 332 20.10 32.14 18.08
C ILE A 332 20.32 32.09 16.58
N GLU A 333 19.40 32.68 15.82
CA GLU A 333 19.49 32.91 14.38
C GLU A 333 19.54 34.41 14.12
N VAL A 334 20.55 34.87 13.37
CA VAL A 334 20.68 36.22 12.86
C VAL A 334 20.64 36.18 11.35
N ASP A 335 19.81 37.02 10.74
CA ASP A 335 19.76 37.20 9.28
C ASP A 335 20.90 38.14 8.85
N LEU A 336 21.75 37.64 7.93
CA LEU A 336 22.90 38.39 7.42
C LEU A 336 22.57 39.46 6.36
N THR A 337 21.32 39.49 5.90
CA THR A 337 20.83 40.48 4.94
C THR A 337 20.25 41.71 5.66
N SER A 338 19.36 41.49 6.62
CA SER A 338 18.74 42.53 7.43
C SER A 338 19.54 42.91 8.68
N TYR A 339 20.43 42.04 9.12
CA TYR A 339 21.16 42.12 10.41
C TYR A 339 20.20 42.21 11.60
N GLU A 340 19.12 41.42 11.52
CA GLU A 340 18.15 41.31 12.58
C GLU A 340 18.27 39.95 13.27
N LEU A 341 18.00 39.91 14.57
CA LEU A 341 17.86 38.68 15.31
C LEU A 341 16.50 38.07 14.98
N VAL A 342 16.49 37.01 14.18
CA VAL A 342 15.27 36.31 13.73
C VAL A 342 14.61 35.55 14.88
N GLN A 343 15.41 34.81 15.62
CA GLN A 343 14.93 34.05 16.77
C GLN A 343 16.03 33.73 17.77
N SER A 344 15.63 33.55 19.03
CA SER A 344 16.44 32.98 20.11
C SER A 344 15.57 32.04 20.90
N ARG A 345 15.90 30.74 20.94
CA ARG A 345 15.07 29.71 21.52
C ARG A 345 15.90 28.71 22.31
N GLY A 346 15.37 28.35 23.49
CA GLY A 346 15.92 27.30 24.32
C GLY A 346 15.35 25.91 23.97
N LEU A 347 15.61 24.94 24.82
CA LEU A 347 15.18 23.55 24.67
C LEU A 347 13.68 23.48 24.31
N GLN A 348 13.34 22.70 23.25
CA GLN A 348 11.97 22.55 22.73
C GLN A 348 11.29 23.89 22.39
N ASN A 349 12.03 24.84 21.86
CA ASN A 349 11.60 26.19 21.47
C ASN A 349 11.05 27.05 22.63
N LYS A 350 11.33 26.70 23.89
CA LYS A 350 10.88 27.47 25.05
C LYS A 350 11.80 28.68 25.29
N ALA A 351 11.22 29.79 25.71
CA ALA A 351 11.99 30.92 26.18
C ALA A 351 12.64 30.58 27.54
N THR A 352 13.90 30.98 27.74
CA THR A 352 14.58 30.79 29.02
C THR A 352 14.54 32.04 29.88
N ARG A 353 14.87 31.91 31.16
CA ARG A 353 15.03 33.08 32.05
C ARG A 353 16.18 34.00 31.63
N TYR A 354 17.03 33.58 30.72
CA TYR A 354 18.17 34.34 30.22
C TYR A 354 17.85 35.02 28.86
N HIS A 355 16.68 34.76 28.28
CA HIS A 355 16.31 35.18 26.94
C HIS A 355 16.61 36.67 26.68
N ASN A 356 16.04 37.59 27.47
CA ASN A 356 16.21 39.03 27.25
C ASN A 356 17.69 39.47 27.31
N ARG A 357 18.47 38.81 28.16
CA ARG A 357 19.89 39.08 28.30
C ARG A 357 20.69 38.55 27.13
N ILE A 358 20.35 37.37 26.60
CA ILE A 358 20.93 36.79 25.40
C ILE A 358 20.66 37.68 24.20
N VAL A 359 19.40 38.05 23.97
CA VAL A 359 18.95 38.92 22.88
C VAL A 359 19.70 40.29 22.96
N LYS A 360 19.78 40.90 24.15
CA LYS A 360 20.53 42.15 24.35
C LYS A 360 21.99 41.97 23.99
N LEU A 361 22.66 40.94 24.47
CA LEU A 361 24.07 40.70 24.21
C LEU A 361 24.39 40.51 22.74
N VAL A 362 23.51 39.85 21.96
CA VAL A 362 23.63 39.75 20.50
C VAL A 362 23.46 41.10 19.84
N ASN A 363 22.44 41.88 20.22
CA ASN A 363 22.14 43.17 19.61
C ASN A 363 23.29 44.20 19.93
N ASP A 364 23.80 44.20 21.14
CA ASP A 364 24.90 45.06 21.54
C ASP A 364 26.19 44.77 20.72
N ASN A 365 26.35 43.55 20.17
CA ASN A 365 27.48 43.11 19.36
C ASN A 365 27.14 43.00 17.84
N MET A 366 25.99 43.46 17.40
CA MET A 366 25.56 43.35 15.98
C MET A 366 26.52 44.05 15.02
N GLN A 367 27.10 45.16 15.42
CA GLN A 367 28.09 45.90 14.61
C GLN A 367 29.35 45.08 14.29
N GLU A 368 29.77 44.17 15.16
CA GLU A 368 30.87 43.25 14.88
C GLU A 368 30.50 42.21 13.82
N ILE A 369 29.29 41.72 13.85
CA ILE A 369 28.75 40.82 12.81
C ILE A 369 28.73 41.54 11.45
N ILE A 370 28.18 42.78 11.39
CA ILE A 370 28.15 43.61 10.19
C ILE A 370 29.54 43.83 9.64
N ARG A 371 30.46 44.28 10.48
CA ARG A 371 31.86 44.55 10.11
C ARG A 371 32.57 43.35 9.50
N ARG A 372 32.37 42.16 10.04
CA ARG A 372 32.96 40.92 9.52
C ARG A 372 32.33 40.49 8.20
N ASN A 373 31.02 40.68 8.04
CA ASN A 373 30.35 40.34 6.80
C ASN A 373 30.76 41.23 5.63
N ILE A 374 30.93 42.56 5.85
CA ILE A 374 31.35 43.49 4.83
C ILE A 374 32.81 43.25 4.40
N LYS A 375 33.71 42.91 5.32
CA LYS A 375 35.12 42.64 4.98
C LYS A 375 35.34 41.47 4.02
N LYS A 376 34.36 40.58 3.88
CA LYS A 376 34.41 39.49 2.91
C LYS A 376 33.91 39.94 1.51
N ALA A 377 33.07 40.95 1.43
CA ALA A 377 32.52 41.47 0.19
C ALA A 377 33.46 42.39 -0.60
N VAL A 378 34.61 42.75 -0.01
CA VAL A 378 35.70 43.53 -0.62
C VAL A 378 36.92 42.60 -0.85
#